data_670ec39d65d6629f438a9e5d6d217dca
#
_entry.id   670ec39d65d6629f438a9e5d6d217dca
#
_cell.length_a   1.000
_cell.length_b   1.000
_cell.length_c   1.000
_cell.angle_alpha   90.00
_cell.angle_beta   90.00
_cell.angle_gamma   90.00
#
_symmetry.space_group_name_H-M   'P 1'
#
loop_
_entity.id
_entity.type
_entity.pdbx_description
1 polymer ?
#
loop_
_entity_poly.entity_id
_entity_poly.type
_entity_poly.pdbx_seq_one_letter_code
_entity_poly.pdbx_strand_id
1 'polypeptide(L)'
;MLAVEGDLDVIGCTLSAAFADDPVQVWLWDGAADPDDARRRFLRFFVDEYFPLGQVFVVGGGAGAALWAPPERDVLHGPSVEDLLAMVTEAIGDQALPRLAELSRTSTHRPIRPHFYLGVLGVHPARQGTGLGEVLLA
;
A
#
# COMPACT_ATOMS: atom_id res chain seq x y z
N MET A 1 4.48 -16.34 5.17
CA MET A 1 4.30 -16.24 6.64
C MET A 1 3.43 -15.03 6.95
N LEU A 2 2.44 -15.21 7.81
CA LEU A 2 1.63 -14.09 8.24
C LEU A 2 2.46 -13.11 9.08
N ALA A 3 2.26 -11.81 8.81
CA ALA A 3 2.94 -10.76 9.54
C ALA A 3 2.39 -10.64 10.96
N VAL A 4 3.26 -10.25 11.89
CA VAL A 4 2.88 -9.87 13.25
C VAL A 4 3.14 -8.37 13.43
N GLU A 5 2.62 -7.81 14.53
CA GLU A 5 2.71 -6.37 14.76
C GLU A 5 4.15 -5.82 14.67
N GLY A 6 5.14 -6.59 15.12
CA GLY A 6 6.53 -6.21 15.05
C GLY A 6 7.11 -6.10 13.64
N ASP A 7 6.41 -6.62 12.61
CA ASP A 7 6.84 -6.56 11.22
C ASP A 7 6.40 -5.28 10.51
N LEU A 8 5.44 -4.53 11.06
CA LEU A 8 4.77 -3.44 10.33
C LEU A 8 5.70 -2.32 9.89
N ASP A 9 6.66 -1.94 10.72
CA ASP A 9 7.63 -0.89 10.35
C ASP A 9 8.49 -1.32 9.17
N VAL A 10 9.01 -2.53 9.21
CA VAL A 10 9.85 -3.05 8.14
C VAL A 10 9.07 -3.26 6.84
N ILE A 11 7.83 -3.70 6.94
CA ILE A 11 6.95 -3.85 5.77
C ILE A 11 6.72 -2.47 5.13
N GLY A 12 6.41 -1.45 5.91
CA GLY A 12 6.24 -0.09 5.40
C GLY A 12 7.46 0.43 4.67
N CYS A 13 8.64 0.23 5.24
CA CYS A 13 9.91 0.62 4.62
C CYS A 13 10.18 -0.15 3.32
N THR A 14 9.94 -1.46 3.32
CA THR A 14 10.11 -2.31 2.15
C THR A 14 9.20 -1.88 1.00
N LEU A 15 7.92 -1.65 1.28
CA LEU A 15 6.96 -1.22 0.26
C LEU A 15 7.32 0.17 -0.26
N SER A 16 7.72 1.09 0.61
CA SER A 16 8.14 2.42 0.17
C SER A 16 9.34 2.36 -0.78
N ALA A 17 10.32 1.52 -0.48
CA ALA A 17 11.47 1.32 -1.34
C ALA A 17 11.09 0.65 -2.66
N ALA A 18 10.21 -0.34 -2.61
CA ALA A 18 9.76 -1.07 -3.80
C ALA A 18 9.01 -0.17 -4.79
N PHE A 19 8.27 0.82 -4.30
CA PHE A 19 7.46 1.71 -5.12
C PHE A 19 8.11 3.07 -5.38
N ALA A 20 9.40 3.24 -5.06
CA ALA A 20 10.09 4.53 -5.21
C ALA A 20 10.05 5.07 -6.65
N ASP A 21 10.14 4.18 -7.65
CA ASP A 21 10.13 4.55 -9.06
C ASP A 21 8.81 4.21 -9.76
N ASP A 22 7.79 3.80 -8.99
CA ASP A 22 6.48 3.48 -9.55
C ASP A 22 5.83 4.74 -10.12
N PRO A 23 5.39 4.73 -11.41
CA PRO A 23 4.82 5.93 -12.05
C PRO A 23 3.62 6.52 -11.29
N VAL A 24 2.78 5.69 -10.69
CA VAL A 24 1.62 6.16 -9.92
C VAL A 24 2.08 6.89 -8.67
N GLN A 25 3.07 6.35 -7.96
CA GLN A 25 3.60 7.00 -6.75
C GLN A 25 4.35 8.29 -7.10
N VAL A 26 5.13 8.30 -8.18
CA VAL A 26 5.81 9.52 -8.64
C VAL A 26 4.79 10.61 -8.97
N TRP A 27 3.74 10.26 -9.70
CA TRP A 27 2.65 11.18 -10.05
C TRP A 27 1.91 11.70 -8.80
N LEU A 28 1.58 10.80 -7.88
CA LEU A 28 0.79 11.14 -6.69
C LEU A 28 1.48 12.19 -5.83
N TRP A 29 2.81 12.10 -5.71
CA TRP A 29 3.58 12.96 -4.82
C TRP A 29 4.31 14.09 -5.55
N ASP A 30 4.03 14.30 -6.83
CA ASP A 30 4.60 15.42 -7.57
C ASP A 30 4.19 16.74 -6.92
N GLY A 31 5.18 17.57 -6.62
CA GLY A 31 4.98 18.84 -5.92
C GLY A 31 5.05 18.76 -4.40
N ALA A 32 5.15 17.57 -3.82
CA ALA A 32 5.34 17.42 -2.38
C ALA A 32 6.75 17.92 -1.96
N ALA A 33 6.84 18.52 -0.79
CA ALA A 33 8.13 19.00 -0.28
C ALA A 33 9.10 17.84 -0.01
N ASP A 34 8.58 16.71 0.47
CA ASP A 34 9.35 15.50 0.70
C ASP A 34 8.56 14.29 0.17
N PRO A 35 8.69 14.00 -1.15
CA PRO A 35 7.96 12.90 -1.77
C PRO A 35 8.25 11.53 -1.15
N ASP A 36 9.48 11.29 -0.72
CA ASP A 36 9.87 10.02 -0.12
C ASP A 36 9.17 9.81 1.22
N ASP A 37 9.11 10.83 2.05
CA ASP A 37 8.39 10.76 3.33
C ASP A 37 6.89 10.59 3.10
N ALA A 38 6.32 11.32 2.15
CA ALA A 38 4.91 11.21 1.81
C ALA A 38 4.55 9.79 1.35
N ARG A 39 5.36 9.20 0.48
CA ARG A 39 5.17 7.83 0.00
C ARG A 39 5.26 6.83 1.14
N ARG A 40 6.25 6.98 2.03
CA ARG A 40 6.43 6.08 3.17
C ARG A 40 5.21 6.12 4.10
N ARG A 41 4.70 7.30 4.41
CA ARG A 41 3.53 7.47 5.27
C ARG A 41 2.27 6.89 4.62
N PHE A 42 2.10 7.10 3.33
CA PHE A 42 0.97 6.59 2.56
C PHE A 42 0.94 5.06 2.55
N LEU A 43 2.07 4.43 2.25
CA LEU A 43 2.14 2.97 2.21
C LEU A 43 2.00 2.37 3.61
N ARG A 44 2.57 2.99 4.63
CA ARG A 44 2.38 2.55 6.02
C ARG A 44 0.91 2.67 6.44
N PHE A 45 0.21 3.69 5.99
CA PHE A 45 -1.23 3.82 6.24
C PHE A 45 -1.96 2.57 5.73
N PHE A 46 -1.68 2.10 4.54
CA PHE A 46 -2.32 0.91 4.00
C PHE A 46 -1.89 -0.36 4.74
N VAL A 47 -0.65 -0.47 5.16
CA VAL A 47 -0.21 -1.59 6.01
C VAL A 47 -1.08 -1.65 7.28
N ASP A 48 -1.27 -0.51 7.92
CA ASP A 48 -2.07 -0.43 9.15
C ASP A 48 -3.54 -0.75 8.91
N GLU A 49 -4.09 -0.39 7.75
CA GLU A 49 -5.48 -0.69 7.38
C GLU A 49 -5.69 -2.16 7.01
N TYR A 50 -4.72 -2.78 6.35
CA TYR A 50 -4.80 -4.18 5.96
C TYR A 50 -4.50 -5.15 7.10
N PHE A 51 -3.66 -4.77 8.03
CA PHE A 51 -3.21 -5.67 9.09
C PHE A 51 -4.36 -6.30 9.88
N PRO A 52 -5.39 -5.53 10.33
CA PRO A 52 -6.50 -6.11 11.08
C PRO A 52 -7.32 -7.14 10.31
N LEU A 53 -7.21 -7.16 8.97
CA LEU A 53 -7.90 -8.12 8.13
C LEU A 53 -7.25 -9.51 8.17
N GLY A 54 -6.06 -9.63 8.75
CA GLY A 54 -5.41 -10.91 8.99
C GLY A 54 -4.73 -11.56 7.79
N GLN A 55 -4.58 -10.83 6.68
CA GLN A 55 -4.03 -11.38 5.44
C GLN A 55 -2.84 -10.55 4.93
N VAL A 56 -1.97 -10.12 5.83
CA VAL A 56 -0.70 -9.48 5.49
C VAL A 56 0.39 -10.53 5.60
N PHE A 57 1.13 -10.75 4.52
CA PHE A 57 2.20 -11.74 4.43
C PHE A 57 3.55 -11.07 4.27
N VAL A 58 4.56 -11.66 4.87
CA VAL A 58 5.93 -11.18 4.83
C VAL A 58 6.87 -12.33 4.54
N VAL A 59 7.90 -12.08 3.73
CA VAL A 59 8.93 -13.08 3.38
C VAL A 59 10.32 -12.45 3.42
N GLY A 60 11.34 -13.31 3.48
CA GLY A 60 12.73 -12.88 3.41
C GLY A 60 13.16 -11.92 4.53
N GLY A 61 12.62 -12.12 5.74
CA GLY A 61 12.96 -11.24 6.87
C GLY A 61 12.44 -9.81 6.72
N GLY A 62 11.38 -9.62 5.94
CA GLY A 62 10.82 -8.30 5.67
C GLY A 62 11.20 -7.73 4.32
N ALA A 63 11.93 -8.49 3.49
CA ALA A 63 12.34 -8.01 2.16
C ALA A 63 11.19 -8.01 1.14
N GLY A 64 10.11 -8.72 1.42
CA GLY A 64 8.92 -8.72 0.57
C GLY A 64 7.65 -8.80 1.41
N ALA A 65 6.58 -8.19 0.91
CA ALA A 65 5.28 -8.19 1.59
C ALA A 65 4.12 -8.14 0.62
N ALA A 66 3.00 -8.73 1.02
CA ALA A 66 1.75 -8.69 0.28
C ALA A 66 0.60 -8.33 1.23
N LEU A 67 -0.23 -7.40 0.82
CA LEU A 67 -1.40 -6.95 1.57
C LEU A 67 -2.66 -7.42 0.84
N TRP A 68 -3.38 -8.37 1.44
CA TRP A 68 -4.61 -8.93 0.87
C TRP A 68 -5.84 -8.51 1.68
N ALA A 69 -6.94 -8.26 0.99
CA ALA A 69 -8.25 -8.10 1.60
C ALA A 69 -9.08 -9.36 1.34
N PRO A 70 -9.64 -9.98 2.39
CA PRO A 70 -10.55 -11.12 2.22
C PRO A 70 -11.83 -10.71 1.49
N PRO A 71 -12.61 -11.69 0.97
CA PRO A 71 -13.90 -11.37 0.35
C PRO A 71 -14.80 -10.57 1.27
N GLU A 72 -15.54 -9.62 0.70
CA GLU A 72 -16.54 -8.80 1.40
C GLU A 72 -15.99 -7.92 2.53
N ARG A 73 -14.68 -7.67 2.54
CA ARG A 73 -14.07 -6.76 3.51
C ARG A 73 -13.55 -5.51 2.80
N ASP A 74 -14.01 -4.37 3.27
CA ASP A 74 -13.52 -3.08 2.79
C ASP A 74 -12.32 -2.66 3.62
N VAL A 75 -11.27 -2.22 2.95
CA VAL A 75 -10.06 -1.71 3.60
C VAL A 75 -10.29 -0.28 4.08
N LEU A 76 -10.84 0.56 3.19
CA LEU A 76 -11.13 1.96 3.52
C LEU A 76 -12.60 2.12 3.87
N HIS A 77 -12.88 2.75 4.98
CA HIS A 77 -14.22 3.10 5.42
C HIS A 77 -14.17 4.48 6.09
N GLY A 78 -15.33 5.12 6.28
CA GLY A 78 -15.51 6.48 6.77
C GLY A 78 -14.30 7.19 7.40
N PRO A 79 -13.95 6.90 8.69
CA PRO A 79 -12.82 7.56 9.35
C PRO A 79 -11.48 7.34 8.66
N SER A 80 -11.25 6.16 8.08
CA SER A 80 -10.00 5.86 7.36
C SER A 80 -9.85 6.72 6.11
N VAL A 81 -10.95 6.95 5.39
CA VAL A 81 -10.93 7.82 4.20
C VAL A 81 -10.60 9.25 4.59
N GLU A 82 -11.17 9.74 5.68
CA GLU A 82 -10.90 11.09 6.19
C GLU A 82 -9.42 11.24 6.59
N ASP A 83 -8.88 10.26 7.29
CA ASP A 83 -7.48 10.25 7.72
C ASP A 83 -6.54 10.22 6.52
N LEU A 84 -6.85 9.42 5.50
CA LEU A 84 -6.07 9.34 4.28
C LEU A 84 -6.07 10.70 3.56
N LEU A 85 -7.25 11.31 3.40
CA LEU A 85 -7.36 12.61 2.75
C LEU A 85 -6.57 13.69 3.51
N ALA A 86 -6.65 13.69 4.83
CA ALA A 86 -5.90 14.65 5.65
C ALA A 86 -4.38 14.48 5.47
N MET A 87 -3.89 13.25 5.47
CA MET A 87 -2.47 12.95 5.29
C MET A 87 -1.97 13.37 3.91
N VAL A 88 -2.73 13.09 2.85
CA VAL A 88 -2.36 13.47 1.49
C VAL A 88 -2.44 14.97 1.31
N THR A 89 -3.45 15.63 1.88
CA THR A 89 -3.59 17.09 1.84
C THR A 89 -2.40 17.78 2.50
N GLU A 90 -1.91 17.24 3.60
CA GLU A 90 -0.71 17.77 4.26
C GLU A 90 0.50 17.75 3.31
N ALA A 91 0.62 16.74 2.48
CA ALA A 91 1.75 16.57 1.56
C ALA A 91 1.63 17.38 0.27
N ILE A 92 0.44 17.46 -0.34
CA ILE A 92 0.26 18.05 -1.68
C ILE A 92 -0.87 19.08 -1.78
N GLY A 93 -1.48 19.44 -0.66
CA GLY A 93 -2.49 20.52 -0.61
C GLY A 93 -3.72 20.24 -1.47
N ASP A 94 -4.11 21.21 -2.27
CA ASP A 94 -5.32 21.18 -3.08
C ASP A 94 -5.35 20.05 -4.13
N GLN A 95 -4.20 19.46 -4.43
CA GLN A 95 -4.12 18.35 -5.38
C GLN A 95 -4.53 17.00 -4.76
N ALA A 96 -4.69 16.95 -3.43
CA ALA A 96 -5.01 15.69 -2.74
C ALA A 96 -6.31 15.08 -3.23
N LEU A 97 -7.40 15.84 -3.19
CA LEU A 97 -8.72 15.31 -3.56
C LEU A 97 -8.79 14.89 -5.03
N PRO A 98 -8.35 15.71 -6.00
CA PRO A 98 -8.34 15.29 -7.40
C PRO A 98 -7.50 14.05 -7.67
N ARG A 99 -6.31 13.96 -7.08
CA ARG A 99 -5.42 12.82 -7.31
C ARG A 99 -5.94 11.54 -6.66
N LEU A 100 -6.47 11.62 -5.44
CA LEU A 100 -7.08 10.47 -4.79
C LEU A 100 -8.34 10.00 -5.53
N ALA A 101 -9.15 10.93 -6.04
CA ALA A 101 -10.32 10.59 -6.84
C ALA A 101 -9.93 9.84 -8.12
N GLU A 102 -8.87 10.28 -8.80
CA GLU A 102 -8.37 9.62 -9.99
C GLU A 102 -7.84 8.22 -9.66
N LEU A 103 -7.12 8.08 -8.55
CA LEU A 103 -6.60 6.80 -8.10
C LEU A 103 -7.74 5.82 -7.75
N SER A 104 -8.82 6.30 -7.15
CA SER A 104 -9.95 5.46 -6.74
C SER A 104 -10.71 4.87 -7.93
N ARG A 105 -10.59 5.44 -9.12
CA ARG A 105 -11.24 4.92 -10.33
C ARG A 105 -10.77 3.53 -10.70
N THR A 106 -9.59 3.13 -10.25
CA THR A 106 -9.08 1.77 -10.49
C THR A 106 -9.92 0.70 -9.79
N SER A 107 -10.60 1.04 -8.71
CA SER A 107 -11.43 0.10 -7.96
C SER A 107 -12.71 -0.32 -8.69
N THR A 108 -13.13 0.42 -9.72
CA THR A 108 -14.32 0.08 -10.49
C THR A 108 -14.14 -1.15 -11.38
N HIS A 109 -12.92 -1.62 -11.53
CA HIS A 109 -12.59 -2.79 -12.36
C HIS A 109 -12.54 -4.10 -11.57
N ARG A 110 -12.92 -4.08 -10.29
CA ARG A 110 -12.96 -5.29 -9.47
C ARG A 110 -14.10 -6.21 -9.88
N PRO A 111 -13.92 -7.55 -9.78
CA PRO A 111 -15.03 -8.49 -9.98
C PRO A 111 -16.19 -8.19 -9.01
N ILE A 112 -17.42 -8.41 -9.46
CA ILE A 112 -18.61 -8.16 -8.65
C ILE A 112 -18.78 -9.24 -7.57
N ARG A 113 -18.40 -10.49 -7.89
CA ARG A 113 -18.52 -11.62 -6.95
C ARG A 113 -17.46 -11.56 -5.85
N PRO A 114 -17.71 -12.16 -4.68
CA PRO A 114 -16.73 -12.20 -3.61
C PRO A 114 -15.40 -12.80 -4.08
N HIS A 115 -14.29 -12.15 -3.70
CA HIS A 115 -12.94 -12.59 -4.07
C HIS A 115 -11.92 -12.01 -3.08
N PHE A 116 -10.74 -12.65 -3.01
CA PHE A 116 -9.60 -12.03 -2.36
C PHE A 116 -9.03 -10.94 -3.26
N TYR A 117 -8.69 -9.81 -2.67
CA TYR A 117 -8.12 -8.68 -3.42
C TYR A 117 -6.69 -8.43 -2.96
N LEU A 118 -5.73 -8.55 -3.88
CA LEU A 118 -4.34 -8.17 -3.63
C LEU A 118 -4.21 -6.66 -3.82
N GLY A 119 -4.11 -5.93 -2.71
CA GLY A 119 -4.02 -4.48 -2.75
C GLY A 119 -2.62 -3.98 -3.03
N VAL A 120 -1.62 -4.58 -2.39
CA VAL A 120 -0.23 -4.18 -2.53
C VAL A 120 0.67 -5.40 -2.49
N LEU A 121 1.62 -5.45 -3.42
CA LEU A 121 2.68 -6.46 -3.45
C LEU A 121 3.99 -5.73 -3.75
N GLY A 122 5.00 -5.93 -2.91
CA GLY A 122 6.30 -5.30 -3.13
C GLY A 122 7.45 -6.14 -2.58
N VAL A 123 8.57 -6.07 -3.29
CA VAL A 123 9.84 -6.68 -2.88
C VAL A 123 10.90 -5.57 -2.89
N HIS A 124 11.69 -5.50 -1.82
CA HIS A 124 12.76 -4.50 -1.72
C HIS A 124 13.67 -4.59 -2.96
N PRO A 125 14.07 -3.45 -3.57
CA PRO A 125 14.87 -3.46 -4.80
C PRO A 125 16.14 -4.31 -4.71
N ALA A 126 16.77 -4.38 -3.54
CA ALA A 126 17.97 -5.19 -3.33
C ALA A 126 17.71 -6.70 -3.40
N ARG A 127 16.46 -7.13 -3.30
CA ARG A 127 16.07 -8.55 -3.29
C ARG A 127 15.15 -8.93 -4.46
N GLN A 128 14.90 -8.01 -5.38
CA GLN A 128 14.13 -8.32 -6.58
C GLN A 128 14.90 -9.30 -7.46
N GLY A 129 14.18 -10.17 -8.17
CA GLY A 129 14.78 -11.19 -9.00
C GLY A 129 15.24 -12.43 -8.22
N THR A 130 14.96 -12.53 -6.92
CA THR A 130 15.33 -13.68 -6.08
C THR A 130 14.17 -14.66 -5.84
N GLY A 131 13.00 -14.44 -6.46
CA GLY A 131 11.83 -15.32 -6.32
C GLY A 131 10.91 -14.99 -5.16
N LEU A 132 11.17 -13.93 -4.38
CA LEU A 132 10.32 -13.57 -3.24
C LEU A 132 8.90 -13.21 -3.65
N GLY A 133 8.72 -12.53 -4.79
CA GLY A 133 7.39 -12.19 -5.30
C GLY A 133 6.56 -13.43 -5.60
N GLU A 134 7.17 -14.47 -6.15
CA GLU A 134 6.48 -15.74 -6.42
C GLU A 134 6.06 -16.43 -5.13
N VAL A 135 6.90 -16.40 -4.10
CA VAL A 135 6.58 -16.96 -2.79
C VAL A 135 5.37 -16.26 -2.18
N LEU A 136 5.29 -14.93 -2.32
CA LEU A 136 4.16 -14.16 -1.80
C LEU A 136 2.84 -14.49 -2.52
N LEU A 137 2.89 -14.86 -3.79
CA LEU A 137 1.70 -15.19 -4.57
C LEU A 137 1.30 -16.67 -4.45
N ALA A 138 2.17 -17.50 -3.93
CA ALA A 138 1.86 -18.90 -3.66
C ALA A 138 1.07 -19.04 -2.37
#